data_5ed4946d40d1068731a3cc8db04fa03b
#
_entry.id   5ed4946d40d1068731a3cc8db04fa03b
#
_cell.length_a   1.000
_cell.length_b   1.000
_cell.length_c   1.000
_cell.angle_alpha   90.00
_cell.angle_beta   90.00
_cell.angle_gamma   90.00
#
_symmetry.space_group_name_H-M   'P 1'
#
loop_
_entity.id
_entity.type
_entity.pdbx_description
1 polymer ?
#
loop_
_entity_poly.entity_id
_entity_poly.type
_entity_poly.pdbx_seq_one_letter_code
_entity_poly.pdbx_strand_id
1 'polypeptide(L)'
;MKKIILLAAITVFGVATTNAQTVKKAVKKEVAKIETPKVDGAGLVFESETIDYGTISKGSEGKREFVLTNNGTKPLTITNTQGSCGCTVPTKPEGAIAPGAKATIGVKYDTNRVGAFTKTVTVTSNASETPKVLTIKGTVVDKAPTVEPTKS
;
A
#
# COMPACT_ATOMS: atom_id res chain seq x y z
N MET A 1 14.13 -63.84 18.91
CA MET A 1 13.72 -65.03 18.11
C MET A 1 12.96 -64.49 16.92
N LYS A 2 13.63 -64.47 15.78
CA LYS A 2 13.23 -65.26 14.59
C LYS A 2 11.87 -64.81 14.03
N LYS A 3 11.67 -64.46 12.81
CA LYS A 3 12.20 -64.70 11.43
C LYS A 3 11.42 -63.77 10.50
N ILE A 4 12.02 -63.06 9.56
CA ILE A 4 12.35 -63.38 8.16
C ILE A 4 11.15 -63.92 7.34
N ILE A 5 10.88 -63.28 6.20
CA ILE A 5 10.70 -63.82 4.85
C ILE A 5 9.72 -62.87 4.12
N LEU A 6 10.12 -62.18 3.13
CA LEU A 6 10.47 -62.33 1.72
C LEU A 6 9.34 -62.01 0.74
N LEU A 7 9.65 -61.08 -0.16
CA LEU A 7 9.42 -61.05 -1.58
C LEU A 7 8.01 -61.24 -2.18
N ALA A 8 7.58 -60.29 -2.94
CA ALA A 8 7.32 -60.51 -4.38
C ALA A 8 7.09 -59.17 -5.12
N ALA A 9 7.90 -58.98 -6.15
CA ALA A 9 7.73 -57.97 -7.17
C ALA A 9 6.63 -58.43 -8.15
N ILE A 10 5.78 -57.47 -8.59
CA ILE A 10 5.07 -57.61 -9.86
C ILE A 10 5.06 -56.25 -10.54
N THR A 11 5.79 -56.16 -11.61
CA THR A 11 5.73 -55.16 -12.66
C THR A 11 4.48 -55.37 -13.49
N VAL A 12 3.69 -54.31 -13.73
CA VAL A 12 2.82 -54.27 -14.89
C VAL A 12 2.84 -52.83 -15.49
N PHE A 13 3.23 -52.80 -16.68
CA PHE A 13 3.10 -51.80 -17.73
C PHE A 13 1.66 -51.29 -17.84
N GLY A 14 1.48 -49.99 -18.12
CA GLY A 14 0.17 -49.52 -18.59
C GLY A 14 0.04 -48.02 -18.79
N VAL A 15 0.43 -47.60 -19.97
CA VAL A 15 -0.24 -46.56 -20.80
C VAL A 15 -0.31 -45.12 -20.31
N ALA A 16 0.42 -44.29 -21.04
CA ALA A 16 0.28 -42.85 -21.12
C ALA A 16 -1.15 -42.40 -21.46
N THR A 17 -1.71 -41.50 -20.69
CA THR A 17 -2.71 -40.57 -21.16
C THR A 17 -2.27 -39.16 -20.80
N THR A 18 -1.89 -38.45 -21.81
CA THR A 18 -1.70 -37.00 -21.82
C THR A 18 -2.97 -36.30 -21.45
N ASN A 19 -3.05 -35.72 -20.26
CA ASN A 19 -4.07 -34.76 -19.97
C ASN A 19 -3.41 -33.41 -19.78
N ALA A 20 -3.48 -32.62 -20.84
CA ALA A 20 -3.13 -31.20 -20.82
C ALA A 20 -4.14 -30.47 -19.93
N GLN A 21 -3.85 -30.37 -18.64
CA GLN A 21 -4.56 -29.45 -17.78
C GLN A 21 -3.80 -28.13 -17.76
N THR A 22 -4.38 -27.19 -18.47
CA THR A 22 -4.06 -25.76 -18.42
C THR A 22 -4.09 -25.30 -16.97
N VAL A 23 -2.93 -25.25 -16.33
CA VAL A 23 -2.77 -24.63 -15.04
C VAL A 23 -2.89 -23.12 -15.25
N LYS A 24 -4.10 -22.60 -15.04
CA LYS A 24 -4.28 -21.17 -14.78
C LYS A 24 -3.54 -20.85 -13.48
N LYS A 25 -2.30 -20.45 -13.64
CA LYS A 25 -1.47 -19.91 -12.54
C LYS A 25 -2.10 -18.61 -12.09
N ALA A 26 -3.00 -18.68 -11.11
CA ALA A 26 -3.41 -17.52 -10.37
C ALA A 26 -2.13 -16.99 -9.67
N VAL A 27 -1.58 -15.93 -10.22
CA VAL A 27 -0.55 -15.14 -9.55
C VAL A 27 -1.24 -14.44 -8.39
N LYS A 28 -1.36 -15.15 -7.27
CA LYS A 28 -1.63 -14.55 -5.98
C LYS A 28 -0.41 -13.70 -5.67
N LYS A 29 -0.51 -12.40 -5.92
CA LYS A 29 0.48 -11.42 -5.52
C LYS A 29 0.56 -11.48 -4.00
N GLU A 30 1.48 -12.28 -3.51
CA GLU A 30 1.87 -12.32 -2.11
C GLU A 30 2.49 -10.98 -1.81
N VAL A 31 1.68 -10.11 -1.21
CA VAL A 31 2.19 -8.89 -0.60
C VAL A 31 3.12 -9.35 0.51
N ALA A 32 4.41 -9.28 0.26
CA ALA A 32 5.41 -9.50 1.27
C ALA A 32 5.06 -8.60 2.46
N LYS A 33 4.64 -9.22 3.55
CA LYS A 33 4.43 -8.57 4.83
C LYS A 33 5.79 -8.05 5.27
N ILE A 34 6.06 -6.79 5.01
CA ILE A 34 7.23 -6.11 5.56
C ILE A 34 6.98 -6.06 7.07
N GLU A 35 7.59 -6.97 7.79
CA GLU A 35 7.57 -6.95 9.25
C GLU A 35 8.44 -5.78 9.70
N THR A 36 7.82 -4.65 9.93
CA THR A 36 8.49 -3.51 10.56
C THR A 36 8.84 -3.88 12.00
N PRO A 37 10.09 -3.60 12.45
CA PRO A 37 10.49 -3.89 13.82
C PRO A 37 9.49 -3.29 14.81
N LYS A 38 9.05 -4.10 15.78
CA LYS A 38 8.18 -3.61 16.85
C LYS A 38 8.95 -2.63 17.71
N VAL A 39 8.33 -1.46 17.98
CA VAL A 39 8.85 -0.46 18.90
C VAL A 39 8.10 -0.49 20.23
N ASP A 40 8.78 -0.18 21.32
CA ASP A 40 8.12 0.01 22.61
C ASP A 40 7.42 1.36 22.63
N GLY A 41 6.16 1.38 23.10
CA GLY A 41 5.31 2.56 23.03
C GLY A 41 4.37 2.57 21.80
N ALA A 42 3.88 3.74 21.41
CA ALA A 42 3.14 3.92 20.16
C ALA A 42 4.12 3.92 19.00
N GLY A 43 3.79 3.26 17.91
CA GLY A 43 4.61 3.20 16.70
C GLY A 43 3.89 3.82 15.51
N LEU A 44 4.63 4.46 14.61
CA LEU A 44 4.08 5.06 13.39
C LEU A 44 4.97 4.73 12.20
N VAL A 45 4.46 3.87 11.33
CA VAL A 45 5.11 3.50 10.06
C VAL A 45 4.13 3.70 8.92
N PHE A 46 4.57 4.37 7.87
CA PHE A 46 3.82 4.53 6.62
C PHE A 46 4.27 3.48 5.60
N GLU A 47 3.34 2.95 4.82
CA GLU A 47 3.66 2.07 3.67
C GLU A 47 4.41 2.86 2.59
N SER A 48 4.08 4.12 2.42
CA SER A 48 4.80 5.09 1.58
C SER A 48 4.68 6.47 2.19
N GLU A 49 5.77 7.22 2.20
CA GLU A 49 5.79 8.61 2.66
C GLU A 49 5.59 9.61 1.50
N THR A 50 5.52 9.09 0.28
CA THR A 50 5.31 9.90 -0.93
C THR A 50 4.20 9.30 -1.78
N ILE A 51 3.26 10.14 -2.20
CA ILE A 51 2.24 9.80 -3.19
C ILE A 51 2.51 10.60 -4.46
N ASP A 52 2.70 9.88 -5.56
CA ASP A 52 2.80 10.47 -6.88
C ASP A 52 1.43 10.39 -7.58
N TYR A 53 0.86 11.53 -7.90
CA TYR A 53 -0.40 11.64 -8.65
C TYR A 53 -0.20 11.39 -10.15
N GLY A 54 1.07 11.39 -10.61
CA GLY A 54 1.37 11.38 -12.03
C GLY A 54 0.85 12.62 -12.73
N THR A 55 0.42 12.47 -13.99
CA THR A 55 -0.25 13.53 -14.76
C THR A 55 -1.75 13.34 -14.67
N ILE A 56 -2.43 14.32 -14.10
CA ILE A 56 -3.89 14.32 -13.90
C ILE A 56 -4.54 15.51 -14.58
N SER A 57 -5.81 15.38 -14.95
CA SER A 57 -6.57 16.46 -15.56
C SER A 57 -7.05 17.46 -14.51
N LYS A 58 -7.17 18.72 -14.92
CA LYS A 58 -7.83 19.78 -14.15
C LYS A 58 -9.25 19.36 -13.76
N GLY A 59 -9.60 19.55 -12.48
CA GLY A 59 -10.89 19.17 -11.93
C GLY A 59 -11.07 17.68 -11.67
N SER A 60 -10.04 16.85 -11.89
CA SER A 60 -10.11 15.41 -11.57
C SER A 60 -10.09 15.16 -10.06
N GLU A 61 -10.44 13.92 -9.64
CA GLU A 61 -10.44 13.55 -8.23
C GLU A 61 -9.04 13.69 -7.62
N GLY A 62 -8.90 14.63 -6.70
CA GLY A 62 -7.67 14.95 -6.00
C GLY A 62 -7.46 14.20 -4.69
N LYS A 63 -8.36 13.27 -4.34
CA LYS A 63 -8.25 12.46 -3.13
C LYS A 63 -7.23 11.34 -3.28
N ARG A 64 -6.36 11.18 -2.27
CA ARG A 64 -5.45 10.05 -2.09
C ARG A 64 -5.35 9.72 -0.60
N GLU A 65 -4.75 8.58 -0.27
CA GLU A 65 -4.63 8.13 1.11
C GLU A 65 -3.22 7.60 1.39
N PHE A 66 -2.67 7.98 2.53
CA PHE A 66 -1.46 7.38 3.10
C PHE A 66 -1.89 6.30 4.08
N VAL A 67 -1.44 5.08 3.84
CA VAL A 67 -1.67 3.96 4.76
C VAL A 67 -0.58 3.95 5.81
N LEU A 68 -0.97 3.91 7.06
CA LEU A 68 -0.08 3.79 8.20
C LEU A 68 -0.37 2.53 9.01
N THR A 69 0.61 2.08 9.74
CA THR A 69 0.50 0.94 10.68
C THR A 69 1.07 1.37 12.03
N ASN A 70 0.35 1.06 13.09
CA ASN A 70 0.92 1.14 14.44
C ASN A 70 1.80 -0.09 14.67
N ASN A 71 3.12 0.06 14.51
CA ASN A 71 4.08 -1.00 14.80
C ASN A 71 4.55 -1.02 16.27
N GLY A 72 3.89 -0.26 17.13
CA GLY A 72 4.18 -0.18 18.57
C GLY A 72 3.45 -1.21 19.42
N THR A 73 3.70 -1.14 20.73
CA THR A 73 3.05 -1.94 21.76
C THR A 73 1.90 -1.20 22.45
N LYS A 74 1.77 0.11 22.23
CA LYS A 74 0.71 0.98 22.79
C LYS A 74 -0.15 1.60 21.70
N PRO A 75 -1.37 2.05 22.03
CA PRO A 75 -2.24 2.74 21.07
C PRO A 75 -1.58 3.99 20.48
N LEU A 76 -1.69 4.14 19.16
CA LEU A 76 -1.23 5.31 18.41
C LEU A 76 -2.38 6.29 18.21
N THR A 77 -2.14 7.56 18.51
CA THR A 77 -3.10 8.64 18.25
C THR A 77 -2.46 9.68 17.33
N ILE A 78 -3.11 9.97 16.23
CA ILE A 78 -2.73 11.09 15.36
C ILE A 78 -3.39 12.35 15.94
N THR A 79 -2.59 13.24 16.50
CA THR A 79 -3.08 14.44 17.16
C THR A 79 -3.39 15.56 16.17
N ASN A 80 -2.55 15.71 15.14
CA ASN A 80 -2.74 16.76 14.13
C ASN A 80 -2.26 16.31 12.75
N THR A 81 -2.88 16.89 11.71
CA THR A 81 -2.42 16.79 10.32
C THR A 81 -2.55 18.16 9.66
N GLN A 82 -1.49 18.64 9.02
CA GLN A 82 -1.46 19.97 8.42
C GLN A 82 -0.82 19.93 7.03
N GLY A 83 -1.53 20.45 6.02
CA GLY A 83 -0.99 20.66 4.68
C GLY A 83 -0.10 21.90 4.63
N SER A 84 0.92 21.88 3.76
CA SER A 84 1.83 23.02 3.53
C SER A 84 1.18 24.24 2.86
N CYS A 85 -0.05 24.10 2.34
CA CYS A 85 -0.85 25.20 1.78
C CYS A 85 -2.35 24.87 1.89
N GLY A 86 -3.21 25.86 1.74
CA GLY A 86 -4.66 25.65 1.68
C GLY A 86 -5.15 24.83 0.48
N CYS A 87 -4.25 24.52 -0.46
CA CYS A 87 -4.53 23.65 -1.61
C CYS A 87 -4.38 22.14 -1.29
N THR A 88 -3.95 21.82 -0.08
CA THR A 88 -3.75 20.45 0.39
C THR A 88 -4.45 20.30 1.73
N VAL A 89 -5.56 19.57 1.74
CA VAL A 89 -6.40 19.36 2.93
C VAL A 89 -6.25 17.92 3.40
N PRO A 90 -5.50 17.68 4.49
CA PRO A 90 -5.40 16.36 5.08
C PRO A 90 -6.58 16.06 6.01
N THR A 91 -6.94 14.79 6.10
CA THR A 91 -7.93 14.27 7.05
C THR A 91 -7.29 13.18 7.89
N LYS A 92 -7.26 13.36 9.20
CA LYS A 92 -6.71 12.38 10.13
C LYS A 92 -7.71 11.27 10.44
N PRO A 93 -7.24 10.05 10.80
CA PRO A 93 -8.12 9.01 11.33
C PRO A 93 -8.69 9.42 12.68
N GLU A 94 -9.90 8.99 12.99
CA GLU A 94 -10.55 9.20 14.27
C GLU A 94 -10.16 8.10 15.26
N GLY A 95 -9.99 8.50 16.52
CA GLY A 95 -9.70 7.59 17.62
C GLY A 95 -8.25 7.08 17.66
N ALA A 96 -8.02 6.15 18.58
CA ALA A 96 -6.73 5.52 18.79
C ALA A 96 -6.59 4.26 17.93
N ILE A 97 -5.44 4.09 17.30
CA ILE A 97 -5.10 2.96 16.44
C ILE A 97 -4.42 1.90 17.31
N ALA A 98 -5.03 0.74 17.44
CA ALA A 98 -4.49 -0.35 18.26
C ALA A 98 -3.13 -0.84 17.75
N PRO A 99 -2.30 -1.45 18.64
CA PRO A 99 -1.06 -2.10 18.23
C PRO A 99 -1.27 -3.10 17.09
N GLY A 100 -0.47 -2.98 16.02
CA GLY A 100 -0.55 -3.81 14.82
C GLY A 100 -1.67 -3.42 13.84
N ALA A 101 -2.57 -2.50 14.21
CA ALA A 101 -3.64 -2.07 13.32
C ALA A 101 -3.17 -1.05 12.27
N LYS A 102 -3.87 -1.02 11.16
CA LYS A 102 -3.70 -0.04 10.09
C LYS A 102 -4.77 1.04 10.16
N ALA A 103 -4.40 2.22 9.68
CA ALA A 103 -5.31 3.34 9.47
C ALA A 103 -4.89 4.15 8.24
N THR A 104 -5.70 5.09 7.82
CA THR A 104 -5.40 5.96 6.68
C THR A 104 -5.44 7.43 7.06
N ILE A 105 -4.54 8.21 6.47
CA ILE A 105 -4.60 9.67 6.45
C ILE A 105 -5.02 10.06 5.05
N GLY A 106 -6.24 10.57 4.90
CA GLY A 106 -6.71 11.13 3.64
C GLY A 106 -5.98 12.42 3.31
N VAL A 107 -5.76 12.68 2.03
CA VAL A 107 -5.26 13.96 1.53
C VAL A 107 -6.00 14.34 0.26
N LYS A 108 -6.51 15.57 0.21
CA LYS A 108 -7.16 16.12 -0.97
C LYS A 108 -6.33 17.29 -1.50
N TYR A 109 -5.91 17.18 -2.76
CA TYR A 109 -5.24 18.26 -3.47
C TYR A 109 -6.24 19.01 -4.37
N ASP A 110 -6.09 20.33 -4.48
CA ASP A 110 -6.89 21.16 -5.37
C ASP A 110 -6.42 21.05 -6.82
N THR A 111 -7.06 20.16 -7.56
CA THR A 111 -6.74 19.85 -8.96
C THR A 111 -7.18 20.93 -9.96
N ASN A 112 -7.79 22.04 -9.52
CA ASN A 112 -8.05 23.20 -10.39
C ASN A 112 -6.80 24.00 -10.70
N ARG A 113 -5.70 23.75 -9.99
CA ARG A 113 -4.41 24.41 -10.17
C ARG A 113 -3.58 23.67 -11.21
N VAL A 114 -3.52 24.19 -12.41
CA VAL A 114 -2.70 23.64 -13.50
C VAL A 114 -1.22 23.86 -13.23
N GLY A 115 -0.40 22.86 -13.53
CA GLY A 115 1.04 22.88 -13.37
C GLY A 115 1.57 21.75 -12.47
N ALA A 116 2.89 21.65 -12.40
CA ALA A 116 3.56 20.71 -11.50
C ALA A 116 3.38 21.16 -10.04
N PHE A 117 3.21 20.18 -9.15
CA PHE A 117 3.12 20.44 -7.72
C PHE A 117 3.92 19.45 -6.91
N THR A 118 4.47 19.94 -5.79
CA THR A 118 5.02 19.16 -4.70
C THR A 118 4.57 19.83 -3.41
N LYS A 119 3.84 19.10 -2.58
CA LYS A 119 3.29 19.60 -1.31
C LYS A 119 3.57 18.61 -0.21
N THR A 120 3.62 19.11 1.02
CA THR A 120 3.85 18.27 2.19
C THR A 120 2.65 18.28 3.12
N VAL A 121 2.52 17.19 3.86
CA VAL A 121 1.56 17.02 4.96
C VAL A 121 2.36 16.68 6.21
N THR A 122 2.29 17.53 7.20
CA THR A 122 2.91 17.31 8.50
C THR A 122 1.94 16.57 9.40
N VAL A 123 2.40 15.44 9.97
CA VAL A 123 1.60 14.55 10.83
C VAL A 123 2.23 14.55 12.22
N THR A 124 1.45 14.94 13.21
CA THR A 124 1.84 14.89 14.63
C THR A 124 1.10 13.76 15.32
N SER A 125 1.81 13.00 16.14
CA SER A 125 1.25 11.85 16.85
C SER A 125 1.91 11.67 18.22
N ASN A 126 1.38 10.77 19.03
CA ASN A 126 1.99 10.35 20.29
C ASN A 126 3.12 9.32 20.12
N ALA A 127 3.47 8.94 18.90
CA ALA A 127 4.57 8.02 18.64
C ALA A 127 5.95 8.70 18.69
N SER A 128 6.00 10.00 18.46
CA SER A 128 7.24 10.79 18.45
C SER A 128 6.93 12.26 18.72
N GLU A 129 7.84 12.95 19.39
CA GLU A 129 7.79 14.40 19.53
C GLU A 129 8.09 15.12 18.21
N THR A 130 8.84 14.46 17.32
CA THR A 130 9.14 14.98 15.99
C THR A 130 8.02 14.66 15.02
N PRO A 131 7.37 15.66 14.42
CA PRO A 131 6.33 15.43 13.41
C PRO A 131 6.87 14.66 12.20
N LYS A 132 6.06 13.78 11.64
CA LYS A 132 6.37 13.08 10.39
C LYS A 132 5.91 13.91 9.20
N VAL A 133 6.74 14.02 8.17
CA VAL A 133 6.43 14.77 6.95
C VAL A 133 6.17 13.80 5.80
N LEU A 134 4.99 13.90 5.20
CA LEU A 134 4.60 13.15 4.02
C LEU A 134 4.61 14.08 2.81
N THR A 135 4.83 13.53 1.62
CA THR A 135 4.93 14.31 0.38
C THR A 135 3.88 13.84 -0.63
N ILE A 136 3.22 14.79 -1.27
CA ILE A 136 2.43 14.55 -2.47
C ILE A 136 3.04 15.33 -3.63
N LYS A 137 3.08 14.75 -4.81
CA LYS A 137 3.60 15.36 -6.03
C LYS A 137 2.82 14.93 -7.26
N GLY A 138 2.91 15.70 -8.33
CA GLY A 138 2.26 15.39 -9.59
C GLY A 138 2.22 16.60 -10.53
N THR A 139 1.51 16.44 -11.64
CA THR A 139 1.28 17.53 -12.61
C THR A 139 -0.19 17.56 -12.98
N VAL A 140 -0.81 18.73 -12.85
CA VAL A 140 -2.17 18.98 -13.34
C VAL A 140 -2.08 19.62 -14.72
N VAL A 141 -2.79 19.04 -15.70
CA VAL A 141 -2.89 19.57 -17.07
C VAL A 141 -4.32 20.00 -17.38
N ASP A 142 -4.48 21.02 -18.22
CA ASP A 142 -5.82 21.53 -18.57
C ASP A 142 -6.69 20.49 -19.30
N LYS A 143 -6.05 19.60 -20.06
CA LYS A 143 -6.73 18.52 -20.80
C LYS A 143 -5.96 17.22 -20.57
N ALA A 144 -6.69 16.12 -20.27
CA ALA A 144 -6.09 14.82 -20.20
C ALA A 144 -5.32 14.51 -21.48
N PRO A 145 -4.14 13.88 -21.42
CA PRO A 145 -3.53 13.34 -22.61
C PRO A 145 -4.50 12.35 -23.24
N THR A 146 -4.99 12.67 -24.44
CA THR A 146 -5.78 11.74 -25.24
C THR A 146 -4.82 10.64 -25.66
N VAL A 147 -4.94 9.46 -25.07
CA VAL A 147 -4.30 8.26 -25.60
C VAL A 147 -5.03 7.95 -26.89
N GLU A 148 -4.50 8.40 -28.02
CA GLU A 148 -4.96 7.89 -29.31
C GLU A 148 -4.67 6.40 -29.35
N PRO A 149 -5.69 5.54 -29.63
CA PRO A 149 -5.42 4.13 -29.90
C PRO A 149 -4.62 4.04 -31.19
N THR A 150 -3.36 3.67 -31.09
CA THR A 150 -2.54 3.28 -32.24
C THR A 150 -3.23 2.10 -32.91
N LYS A 151 -3.90 2.35 -34.04
CA LYS A 151 -4.30 1.31 -34.98
C LYS A 151 -3.04 0.72 -35.59
N SER A 152 -2.75 -0.51 -35.27
CA SER A 152 -1.92 -1.41 -36.09
C SER A 152 -2.81 -2.11 -37.10
#